data_57fa227fb4e517611a1cebc3a8372e81
#
_entry.id   57fa227fb4e517611a1cebc3a8372e81
#
_cell.length_a   1.000
_cell.length_b   1.000
_cell.length_c   1.000
_cell.angle_alpha   90.00
_cell.angle_beta   90.00
_cell.angle_gamma   90.00
#
_symmetry.space_group_name_H-M   'P 1'
#
loop_
_entity.id
_entity.type
_entity.pdbx_description
1 polymer ?
#
loop_
_entity_poly.entity_id
_entity_poly.type
_entity_poly.pdbx_seq_one_letter_code
_entity_poly.pdbx_strand_id
1 'polypeptide(L)'
;MKHVNYLSFFLLALFSISFISCSDDDDNKLNTGITNQSWTEGKSLEISQDNDLSVSFNAAAKWVASVTSGADWCKLNTTSGTKGQSTLKLSVSTSSTTDRTARISINIDGYSPASFEVTQKGTSAPQTTEDMEINAKVDEYLREMYLWNDEYKTLNLDHNKGYEDFFYDALGSMTTNTLDKKATADGKYTLFSYIQKKNPIGSTRSTQWVKKEQTYSFGITGADVRAIGSEDNYTIYFFVQGVYPNSPAARAGIKRGSSIMQINGEKLTMNNYWQHYLDLLIPASAFSLKITEEDMEGGTQEKDISSEAMYCNPILFSKVTEEEETPGHRIGYLVYSGFEAGFDQELFDVFKEFKSQNITDLILDLRYNGGGHVISANLIATCIAGAKSEGKVFTSLRYNKERMEKRNNKREEELFAYSNYENLATSLSAGALNLQHVYCIVGNGTASASELVINSLKGIDVEVTLIGKRTTGKNVGMEPVEYTIRNNVYEVVPITFQSYNAKGVGDYENGFTPDIEIDENDPYGRGDGYYIYRDYGSDKEFLYARAIQEITGQAPAPTTRSAEPLMRGKALKVPAIYRRGHEGMIKLPE
;
A
#
# COMPACT_ATOMS: atom_id res chain seq x y z
N MET A 1 10.47 -11.85 13.75
CA MET A 1 10.83 -11.53 12.35
C MET A 1 10.80 -10.03 12.26
N LYS A 2 11.89 -9.39 11.91
CA LYS A 2 12.02 -7.95 11.96
C LYS A 2 11.14 -7.34 10.86
N HIS A 3 10.24 -6.45 11.24
CA HIS A 3 9.65 -5.53 10.28
C HIS A 3 10.77 -4.75 9.63
N VAL A 4 10.93 -4.92 8.33
CA VAL A 4 11.91 -4.15 7.58
C VAL A 4 11.34 -2.75 7.46
N ASN A 5 11.91 -1.83 8.26
CA ASN A 5 11.76 -0.42 7.98
C ASN A 5 12.32 -0.17 6.58
N TYR A 6 11.45 0.10 5.62
CA TYR A 6 11.79 0.36 4.21
C TYR A 6 12.60 1.64 3.99
N LEU A 7 13.10 2.27 5.06
CA LEU A 7 13.92 3.47 4.99
C LEU A 7 15.44 3.21 5.12
N SER A 8 15.90 1.97 5.26
CA SER A 8 17.32 1.70 5.53
C SER A 8 17.92 0.51 4.78
N PHE A 9 17.41 0.15 3.59
CA PHE A 9 18.07 -0.82 2.72
C PHE A 9 18.45 -0.21 1.37
N PHE A 10 19.24 0.84 1.41
CA PHE A 10 20.09 1.22 0.31
C PHE A 10 21.55 1.15 0.77
N LEU A 11 22.30 0.38 0.07
CA LEU A 11 23.70 0.03 0.10
C LEU A 11 24.05 -1.21 0.93
N LEU A 12 24.11 -2.32 0.24
CA LEU A 12 25.33 -3.14 0.12
C LEU A 12 25.06 -4.32 -0.82
N ALA A 13 25.12 -4.04 -2.13
CA ALA A 13 25.51 -5.07 -3.09
C ALA A 13 27.02 -5.26 -2.93
N LEU A 14 27.44 -6.06 -1.97
CA LEU A 14 28.81 -6.55 -1.87
C LEU A 14 28.95 -7.68 -2.87
N PHE A 15 29.84 -7.47 -3.82
CA PHE A 15 30.46 -8.50 -4.62
C PHE A 15 30.93 -9.64 -3.73
N SER A 16 30.16 -10.72 -3.71
CA SER A 16 30.61 -12.01 -3.20
C SER A 16 31.38 -12.69 -4.32
N ILE A 17 32.66 -12.44 -4.38
CA ILE A 17 33.56 -13.32 -5.13
C ILE A 17 33.67 -14.60 -4.31
N SER A 18 32.99 -15.63 -4.80
CA SER A 18 33.13 -16.99 -4.28
C SER A 18 34.52 -17.50 -4.64
N PHE A 19 35.42 -17.53 -3.68
CA PHE A 19 36.63 -18.31 -3.81
C PHE A 19 36.30 -19.78 -3.54
N ILE A 20 36.45 -20.60 -4.57
CA ILE A 20 36.51 -22.05 -4.48
C ILE A 20 37.74 -22.41 -3.64
N SER A 21 37.48 -23.07 -2.51
CA SER A 21 38.54 -23.67 -1.69
C SER A 21 39.07 -24.93 -2.38
N CYS A 22 40.29 -24.86 -2.86
CA CYS A 22 41.14 -26.03 -2.96
C CYS A 22 42.11 -25.99 -1.79
N SER A 23 42.16 -27.06 -1.02
CA SER A 23 43.15 -27.34 -0.01
C SER A 23 44.55 -27.46 -0.66
N ASP A 24 45.51 -26.73 -0.17
CA ASP A 24 46.83 -27.21 0.25
C ASP A 24 47.72 -26.05 0.72
N ASP A 25 48.30 -26.28 1.85
CA ASP A 25 49.45 -25.70 2.52
C ASP A 25 50.06 -24.35 2.13
N ASP A 26 50.23 -23.54 3.20
CA ASP A 26 51.29 -22.57 3.49
C ASP A 26 51.37 -21.21 2.74
N ASP A 27 51.35 -20.15 3.56
CA ASP A 27 51.97 -18.85 3.34
C ASP A 27 51.48 -17.94 2.21
N ASN A 28 50.21 -17.45 2.34
CA ASN A 28 49.87 -16.20 1.67
C ASN A 28 49.18 -15.17 2.62
N LYS A 29 49.75 -14.98 3.83
CA LYS A 29 49.43 -13.77 4.60
C LYS A 29 49.98 -12.59 3.83
N LEU A 30 49.06 -11.72 3.33
CA LEU A 30 49.45 -10.43 2.76
C LEU A 30 50.41 -9.72 3.72
N ASN A 31 51.64 -9.48 3.26
CA ASN A 31 52.61 -8.74 4.06
C ASN A 31 52.20 -7.28 4.13
N THR A 32 51.50 -6.91 5.20
CA THR A 32 51.01 -5.55 5.42
C THR A 32 52.03 -4.62 6.05
N GLY A 33 53.20 -5.16 6.46
CA GLY A 33 54.22 -4.38 7.18
C GLY A 33 53.79 -3.97 8.60
N ILE A 34 52.71 -4.58 9.14
CA ILE A 34 52.19 -4.33 10.48
C ILE A 34 52.46 -5.53 11.38
N THR A 35 52.96 -5.28 12.58
CA THR A 35 53.10 -6.28 13.62
C THR A 35 52.64 -5.72 14.97
N ASN A 36 52.34 -6.61 15.92
CA ASN A 36 51.87 -6.24 17.27
C ASN A 36 50.66 -5.30 17.27
N GLN A 37 49.74 -5.50 16.34
CA GLN A 37 48.52 -4.73 16.30
C GLN A 37 47.54 -5.09 17.44
N SER A 38 46.86 -4.07 17.97
CA SER A 38 45.88 -4.22 19.05
C SER A 38 44.49 -4.68 18.57
N TRP A 39 44.32 -4.96 17.28
CA TRP A 39 43.09 -5.53 16.73
C TRP A 39 43.30 -6.94 16.18
N THR A 40 42.23 -7.69 16.09
CA THR A 40 42.22 -9.02 15.48
C THR A 40 41.64 -8.93 14.08
N GLU A 41 42.31 -9.51 13.07
CA GLU A 41 41.79 -9.58 11.71
C GLU A 41 40.41 -10.25 11.68
N GLY A 42 39.48 -9.65 10.94
CA GLY A 42 38.11 -10.13 10.80
C GLY A 42 37.20 -9.85 12.01
N LYS A 43 37.70 -9.20 13.07
CA LYS A 43 36.86 -8.74 14.19
C LYS A 43 36.79 -7.22 14.21
N SER A 44 35.59 -6.68 14.39
CA SER A 44 35.36 -5.26 14.59
C SER A 44 35.74 -4.85 16.02
N LEU A 45 36.35 -3.68 16.15
CA LEU A 45 36.58 -3.05 17.47
C LEU A 45 35.33 -2.29 17.87
N GLU A 46 34.88 -2.47 19.10
CA GLU A 46 33.72 -1.71 19.59
C GLU A 46 34.19 -0.36 20.20
N ILE A 47 33.48 0.70 19.84
CA ILE A 47 33.64 2.04 20.43
C ILE A 47 32.35 2.47 21.09
N SER A 48 32.42 2.91 22.34
CA SER A 48 31.25 3.48 23.02
C SER A 48 31.02 4.91 22.55
N GLN A 49 29.80 5.38 22.77
CA GLN A 49 29.42 6.73 22.38
C GLN A 49 30.21 7.78 23.11
N ASP A 50 30.61 8.83 22.38
CA ASP A 50 31.38 9.98 22.89
C ASP A 50 32.77 9.65 23.48
N ASN A 51 33.34 8.50 23.09
CA ASN A 51 34.67 8.10 23.54
C ASN A 51 35.69 8.06 22.39
N ASP A 52 36.95 8.24 22.74
CA ASP A 52 38.08 8.02 21.86
C ASP A 52 38.55 6.55 21.94
N LEU A 53 38.92 5.98 20.79
CA LEU A 53 39.56 4.67 20.69
C LEU A 53 41.01 4.84 20.26
N SER A 54 41.92 4.16 20.95
CA SER A 54 43.32 4.12 20.58
C SER A 54 43.70 2.73 20.09
N VAL A 55 44.28 2.66 18.90
CA VAL A 55 44.71 1.43 18.25
C VAL A 55 46.22 1.50 18.06
N SER A 56 46.98 0.53 18.60
CA SER A 56 48.43 0.48 18.52
C SER A 56 48.92 -0.59 17.55
N PHE A 57 50.06 -0.33 16.91
CA PHE A 57 50.75 -1.27 16.01
C PHE A 57 52.19 -0.87 15.80
N ASN A 58 53.03 -1.80 15.30
CA ASN A 58 54.36 -1.54 14.83
C ASN A 58 54.37 -1.45 13.30
N ALA A 59 54.82 -0.33 12.74
CA ALA A 59 54.96 -0.09 11.32
C ALA A 59 56.36 -0.36 10.80
N ALA A 60 56.52 -1.11 9.71
CA ALA A 60 57.80 -1.43 9.09
C ALA A 60 58.42 -0.25 8.32
N ALA A 61 57.60 0.73 7.90
CA ALA A 61 58.01 1.94 7.19
C ALA A 61 57.07 3.11 7.55
N LYS A 62 57.18 4.24 6.84
CA LYS A 62 56.23 5.35 6.93
C LYS A 62 54.84 4.88 6.57
N TRP A 63 53.84 5.41 7.26
CA TRP A 63 52.44 5.01 7.05
C TRP A 63 51.47 6.18 6.98
N VAL A 64 50.34 5.96 6.32
CA VAL A 64 49.17 6.84 6.29
C VAL A 64 47.91 6.02 6.56
N ALA A 65 46.96 6.61 7.30
CA ALA A 65 45.66 5.99 7.57
C ALA A 65 44.53 6.89 7.09
N SER A 66 43.44 6.26 6.65
CA SER A 66 42.23 6.92 6.23
C SER A 66 40.98 6.14 6.63
N VAL A 67 39.86 6.85 6.85
CA VAL A 67 38.54 6.22 6.98
C VAL A 67 37.99 6.01 5.60
N THR A 68 37.81 4.76 5.19
CA THR A 68 37.32 4.40 3.85
C THR A 68 35.80 4.24 3.78
N SER A 69 35.13 4.04 4.94
CA SER A 69 33.68 4.13 5.08
C SER A 69 33.33 4.62 6.48
N GLY A 70 32.25 5.39 6.65
CA GLY A 70 31.82 5.95 7.93
C GLY A 70 32.56 7.22 8.35
N ALA A 71 33.20 7.94 7.44
CA ALA A 71 33.96 9.17 7.70
C ALA A 71 33.10 10.35 8.16
N ASP A 72 31.80 10.28 8.02
CA ASP A 72 30.79 11.25 8.49
C ASP A 72 30.71 11.26 10.03
N TRP A 73 30.98 10.14 10.70
CA TRP A 73 30.83 9.99 12.13
C TRP A 73 32.09 9.50 12.86
N CYS A 74 33.01 8.79 12.19
CA CYS A 74 34.25 8.29 12.73
C CYS A 74 35.44 9.07 12.13
N LYS A 75 36.23 9.71 12.94
CA LYS A 75 37.39 10.52 12.51
C LYS A 75 38.69 10.02 13.08
N LEU A 76 39.76 10.13 12.29
CA LEU A 76 41.12 9.88 12.74
C LEU A 76 41.74 11.17 13.27
N ASN A 77 42.19 11.16 14.50
CA ASN A 77 42.96 12.25 15.09
C ASN A 77 44.47 12.13 14.76
N THR A 78 44.88 10.94 14.28
CA THR A 78 46.23 10.65 13.80
C THR A 78 46.11 9.99 12.42
N THR A 79 46.64 10.60 11.38
CA THR A 79 46.49 10.12 10.00
C THR A 79 47.77 9.64 9.35
N SER A 80 48.92 9.80 10.00
CA SER A 80 50.22 9.36 9.48
C SER A 80 51.26 9.20 10.59
N GLY A 81 52.32 8.45 10.27
CA GLY A 81 53.48 8.28 11.18
C GLY A 81 54.67 7.68 10.46
N THR A 82 55.75 7.44 11.24
CA THR A 82 57.02 6.86 10.78
C THR A 82 57.17 5.41 11.21
N LYS A 83 58.22 4.74 10.72
CA LYS A 83 58.58 3.39 11.15
C LYS A 83 58.70 3.28 12.69
N GLY A 84 58.19 2.19 13.23
CA GLY A 84 58.23 1.85 14.65
C GLY A 84 56.84 1.79 15.30
N GLN A 85 56.82 1.83 16.62
CA GLN A 85 55.58 1.78 17.38
C GLN A 85 54.74 3.02 17.12
N SER A 86 53.49 2.80 16.78
CA SER A 86 52.54 3.83 16.39
C SER A 86 51.21 3.64 17.11
N THR A 87 50.51 4.75 17.35
CA THR A 87 49.16 4.76 17.92
C THR A 87 48.26 5.60 17.04
N LEU A 88 47.23 4.98 16.54
CA LEU A 88 46.15 5.61 15.81
C LEU A 88 45.04 5.98 16.79
N LYS A 89 44.64 7.23 16.84
CA LYS A 89 43.51 7.70 17.65
C LYS A 89 42.30 7.98 16.78
N LEU A 90 41.19 7.41 17.17
CA LEU A 90 39.89 7.61 16.54
C LEU A 90 38.95 8.31 17.52
N SER A 91 38.14 9.23 17.00
CA SER A 91 37.07 9.87 17.77
C SER A 91 35.75 9.73 17.06
N VAL A 92 34.68 9.63 17.83
CA VAL A 92 33.31 9.56 17.37
C VAL A 92 32.63 10.89 17.68
N SER A 93 32.16 11.58 16.65
CA SER A 93 31.64 12.94 16.80
C SER A 93 30.14 13.02 17.17
N THR A 94 29.39 11.92 17.09
CA THR A 94 27.93 11.88 17.34
C THR A 94 27.52 10.53 17.89
N SER A 95 26.48 10.52 18.74
CA SER A 95 25.78 9.30 19.11
C SER A 95 24.91 8.78 17.96
N SER A 96 24.68 7.47 17.94
CA SER A 96 23.80 6.82 16.97
C SER A 96 22.75 5.98 17.70
N THR A 97 21.55 5.95 17.18
CA THR A 97 20.46 5.08 17.67
C THR A 97 20.52 3.67 17.08
N THR A 98 21.28 3.49 15.98
CA THR A 98 21.51 2.20 15.32
C THR A 98 22.97 1.85 15.31
N ASP A 99 23.28 0.54 15.30
CA ASP A 99 24.63 0.05 15.07
C ASP A 99 25.17 0.59 13.75
N ARG A 100 26.39 1.09 13.77
CA ARG A 100 27.07 1.55 12.56
C ARG A 100 28.54 1.15 12.58
N THR A 101 29.09 0.88 11.39
CA THR A 101 30.48 0.40 11.25
C THR A 101 31.26 1.32 10.32
N ALA A 102 32.43 1.73 10.77
CA ALA A 102 33.43 2.42 9.97
C ALA A 102 34.58 1.49 9.62
N ARG A 103 35.16 1.67 8.43
CA ARG A 103 36.35 0.93 8.00
C ARG A 103 37.52 1.86 7.88
N ILE A 104 38.61 1.47 8.52
CA ILE A 104 39.88 2.19 8.54
C ILE A 104 40.88 1.40 7.71
N SER A 105 41.59 2.08 6.81
CA SER A 105 42.71 1.53 6.03
C SER A 105 44.01 2.16 6.48
N ILE A 106 45.07 1.34 6.65
CA ILE A 106 46.43 1.75 6.92
C ILE A 106 47.29 1.30 5.75
N ASN A 107 47.97 2.25 5.11
CA ASN A 107 48.89 2.01 4.01
C ASN A 107 50.32 2.27 4.51
N ILE A 108 51.18 1.25 4.46
CA ILE A 108 52.58 1.34 4.79
C ILE A 108 53.42 1.34 3.51
N ASP A 109 54.36 2.25 3.37
CA ASP A 109 55.19 2.38 2.17
C ASP A 109 55.89 1.05 1.83
N GLY A 110 55.61 0.51 0.61
CA GLY A 110 56.19 -0.75 0.15
C GLY A 110 55.45 -2.02 0.60
N TYR A 111 54.28 -1.93 1.23
CA TYR A 111 53.51 -3.06 1.74
C TYR A 111 52.06 -3.03 1.27
N SER A 112 51.38 -4.15 1.40
CA SER A 112 49.95 -4.24 1.10
C SER A 112 49.11 -3.48 2.14
N PRO A 113 47.97 -2.84 1.74
CA PRO A 113 47.08 -2.17 2.70
C PRO A 113 46.54 -3.12 3.76
N ALA A 114 46.55 -2.70 5.01
CA ALA A 114 45.82 -3.33 6.10
C ALA A 114 44.53 -2.59 6.39
N SER A 115 43.52 -3.28 6.88
CA SER A 115 42.29 -2.63 7.32
C SER A 115 41.67 -3.30 8.53
N PHE A 116 40.93 -2.52 9.32
CA PHE A 116 40.12 -3.01 10.42
C PHE A 116 38.81 -2.23 10.49
N GLU A 117 37.85 -2.79 11.20
CA GLU A 117 36.52 -2.19 11.36
C GLU A 117 36.33 -1.72 12.81
N VAL A 118 35.57 -0.64 12.94
CA VAL A 118 35.17 -0.08 14.24
C VAL A 118 33.65 0.01 14.23
N THR A 119 33.00 -0.63 15.19
CA THR A 119 31.54 -0.61 15.34
C THR A 119 31.15 0.22 16.54
N GLN A 120 30.30 1.23 16.30
CA GLN A 120 29.61 1.94 17.36
C GLN A 120 28.26 1.28 17.55
N LYS A 121 27.99 0.76 18.75
CA LYS A 121 26.69 0.24 19.11
C LYS A 121 25.69 1.38 19.24
N GLY A 122 24.53 1.21 18.59
CA GLY A 122 23.41 2.13 18.78
C GLY A 122 22.92 2.10 20.22
N THR A 123 22.74 3.26 20.82
CA THR A 123 21.91 3.34 22.02
C THR A 123 20.46 3.34 21.55
N SER A 124 19.65 2.44 22.08
CA SER A 124 18.20 2.61 21.99
C SER A 124 17.91 4.03 22.46
N ALA A 125 17.37 4.88 21.60
CA ALA A 125 16.90 6.18 22.05
C ALA A 125 16.02 5.95 23.27
N PRO A 126 16.17 6.71 24.37
CA PRO A 126 15.26 6.57 25.49
C PRO A 126 13.85 6.74 24.93
N GLN A 127 13.03 5.68 25.05
CA GLN A 127 11.67 5.69 24.52
C GLN A 127 10.94 6.88 25.10
N THR A 128 10.28 7.63 24.24
CA THR A 128 9.52 8.80 24.69
C THR A 128 8.37 8.28 25.55
N THR A 129 8.06 8.98 26.61
CA THR A 129 6.86 8.71 27.43
C THR A 129 5.57 8.71 26.59
N GLU A 130 5.62 9.29 25.40
CA GLU A 130 4.54 9.29 24.39
C GLU A 130 4.29 7.88 23.82
N ASP A 131 5.35 7.15 23.44
CA ASP A 131 5.20 5.76 22.96
C ASP A 131 4.61 4.86 24.05
N MET A 132 5.06 5.01 25.30
CA MET A 132 4.48 4.24 26.42
C MET A 132 3.00 4.56 26.63
N GLU A 133 2.62 5.84 26.54
CA GLU A 133 1.24 6.28 26.71
C GLU A 133 0.33 5.72 25.60
N ILE A 134 0.74 5.79 24.34
CA ILE A 134 -0.03 5.23 23.23
C ILE A 134 -0.06 3.71 23.25
N ASN A 135 1.05 3.04 23.58
CA ASN A 135 1.10 1.58 23.69
C ASN A 135 0.15 1.04 24.76
N ALA A 136 0.01 1.74 25.89
CA ALA A 136 -0.96 1.38 26.92
C ALA A 136 -2.42 1.48 26.41
N LYS A 137 -2.73 2.52 25.62
CA LYS A 137 -4.06 2.69 25.01
C LYS A 137 -4.35 1.64 23.93
N VAL A 138 -3.36 1.34 23.11
CA VAL A 138 -3.42 0.28 22.08
C VAL A 138 -3.66 -1.09 22.74
N ASP A 139 -2.92 -1.41 23.81
CA ASP A 139 -3.06 -2.66 24.53
C ASP A 139 -4.46 -2.81 25.15
N GLU A 140 -4.96 -1.75 25.83
CA GLU A 140 -6.31 -1.70 26.37
C GLU A 140 -7.37 -1.99 25.30
N TYR A 141 -7.27 -1.30 24.15
CA TYR A 141 -8.22 -1.44 23.05
C TYR A 141 -8.18 -2.82 22.39
N LEU A 142 -7.00 -3.35 22.11
CA LEU A 142 -6.85 -4.67 21.48
C LEU A 142 -7.32 -5.81 22.40
N ARG A 143 -7.08 -5.72 23.71
CA ARG A 143 -7.60 -6.70 24.68
C ARG A 143 -9.11 -6.76 24.70
N GLU A 144 -9.80 -5.67 24.45
CA GLU A 144 -11.27 -5.62 24.42
C GLU A 144 -11.82 -5.92 23.03
N MET A 145 -11.28 -5.28 21.98
CA MET A 145 -11.94 -5.16 20.68
C MET A 145 -11.41 -6.12 19.62
N TYR A 146 -10.13 -6.50 19.67
CA TYR A 146 -9.54 -7.31 18.61
C TYR A 146 -10.27 -8.65 18.45
N LEU A 147 -10.49 -9.08 17.20
CA LEU A 147 -11.28 -10.29 16.92
C LEU A 147 -10.68 -11.55 17.54
N TRP A 148 -9.36 -11.62 17.67
CA TRP A 148 -8.61 -12.72 18.30
C TRP A 148 -8.01 -12.33 19.66
N ASN A 149 -8.79 -11.59 20.46
CA ASN A 149 -8.33 -11.07 21.74
C ASN A 149 -7.99 -12.17 22.76
N ASP A 150 -8.51 -13.37 22.64
CA ASP A 150 -8.17 -14.50 23.52
C ASP A 150 -6.67 -14.82 23.44
N GLU A 151 -6.09 -14.95 22.24
CA GLU A 151 -4.65 -15.14 22.07
C GLU A 151 -3.86 -13.86 22.41
N TYR A 152 -4.35 -12.70 21.98
CA TYR A 152 -3.68 -11.42 22.25
C TYR A 152 -3.46 -11.20 23.77
N LYS A 153 -4.42 -11.54 24.62
CA LYS A 153 -4.33 -11.44 26.08
C LYS A 153 -3.24 -12.30 26.71
N THR A 154 -2.78 -13.34 26.01
CA THR A 154 -1.71 -14.22 26.49
C THR A 154 -0.30 -13.68 26.19
N LEU A 155 -0.19 -12.63 25.37
CA LEU A 155 1.09 -12.08 24.97
C LEU A 155 1.76 -11.33 26.13
N ASN A 156 3.09 -11.51 26.24
CA ASN A 156 3.91 -10.69 27.10
C ASN A 156 4.42 -9.48 26.31
N LEU A 157 3.82 -8.32 26.52
CA LEU A 157 4.04 -7.12 25.72
C LEU A 157 5.00 -6.16 26.40
N ASP A 158 5.95 -5.64 25.61
CA ASP A 158 6.88 -4.61 26.04
C ASP A 158 6.40 -3.22 25.61
N HIS A 159 5.78 -2.49 26.52
CA HIS A 159 5.25 -1.14 26.26
C HIS A 159 6.34 -0.08 26.02
N ASN A 160 7.63 -0.42 26.20
CA ASN A 160 8.74 0.49 25.93
C ASN A 160 9.15 0.51 24.45
N LYS A 161 8.52 -0.23 23.57
CA LYS A 161 8.79 -0.19 22.13
C LYS A 161 8.19 1.06 21.48
N GLY A 162 8.71 1.46 20.32
CA GLY A 162 8.05 2.39 19.43
C GLY A 162 6.63 1.90 19.09
N TYR A 163 5.67 2.79 18.95
CA TYR A 163 4.26 2.43 18.81
C TYR A 163 3.96 1.50 17.61
N GLU A 164 4.66 1.68 16.49
CA GLU A 164 4.54 0.80 15.33
C GLU A 164 5.09 -0.60 15.64
N ASP A 165 6.31 -0.68 16.18
CA ASP A 165 6.94 -1.96 16.56
C ASP A 165 6.10 -2.70 17.62
N PHE A 166 5.55 -1.98 18.60
CA PHE A 166 4.64 -2.54 19.60
C PHE A 166 3.44 -3.22 18.95
N PHE A 167 2.74 -2.49 18.08
CA PHE A 167 1.52 -2.96 17.43
C PHE A 167 1.80 -4.14 16.48
N TYR A 168 2.76 -3.96 15.57
CA TYR A 168 3.01 -4.95 14.52
C TYR A 168 3.73 -6.21 15.04
N ASP A 169 4.63 -6.10 16.03
CA ASP A 169 5.25 -7.27 16.64
C ASP A 169 4.24 -8.09 17.43
N ALA A 170 3.33 -7.43 18.18
CA ALA A 170 2.27 -8.11 18.91
C ALA A 170 1.39 -8.93 17.97
N LEU A 171 0.75 -8.28 16.98
CA LEU A 171 -0.16 -8.95 16.06
C LEU A 171 0.57 -9.93 15.14
N GLY A 172 1.80 -9.61 14.76
CA GLY A 172 2.65 -10.47 13.92
C GLY A 172 3.04 -11.79 14.59
N SER A 173 3.24 -11.77 15.94
CA SER A 173 3.60 -12.96 16.72
C SER A 173 2.46 -13.97 16.88
N MET A 174 1.21 -13.53 16.72
CA MET A 174 0.02 -14.37 16.89
C MET A 174 -0.12 -15.42 15.79
N THR A 175 -0.85 -16.48 16.08
CA THR A 175 -1.04 -17.64 15.18
C THR A 175 -2.49 -17.81 14.75
N THR A 176 -3.45 -17.38 15.55
CA THR A 176 -4.90 -17.57 15.27
C THR A 176 -5.49 -16.48 14.38
N ASN A 177 -4.82 -15.34 14.22
CA ASN A 177 -5.29 -14.18 13.45
C ASN A 177 -5.03 -14.31 11.93
N THR A 178 -5.32 -15.48 11.37
CA THR A 178 -5.02 -15.80 9.96
C THR A 178 -5.81 -14.94 8.97
N LEU A 179 -7.01 -14.48 9.32
CA LEU A 179 -7.81 -13.59 8.48
C LEU A 179 -7.36 -12.12 8.54
N ASP A 180 -6.52 -11.74 9.52
CA ASP A 180 -5.85 -10.44 9.54
C ASP A 180 -4.53 -10.44 8.75
N LYS A 181 -4.02 -11.64 8.42
CA LYS A 181 -2.75 -11.83 7.72
C LYS A 181 -2.98 -12.16 6.26
N LYS A 182 -2.48 -11.31 5.37
CA LYS A 182 -2.44 -11.59 3.94
C LYS A 182 -1.05 -12.06 3.54
N ALA A 183 -0.95 -13.25 2.98
CA ALA A 183 0.31 -13.77 2.47
C ALA A 183 0.83 -12.93 1.30
N THR A 184 2.13 -12.65 1.30
CA THR A 184 2.84 -11.98 0.22
C THR A 184 3.58 -12.99 -0.65
N ALA A 185 3.95 -12.59 -1.86
CA ALA A 185 4.56 -13.49 -2.85
C ALA A 185 5.95 -14.02 -2.43
N ASP A 186 6.61 -13.37 -1.47
CA ASP A 186 7.90 -13.77 -0.90
C ASP A 186 7.77 -14.68 0.34
N GLY A 187 6.55 -15.18 0.62
CA GLY A 187 6.27 -16.07 1.75
C GLY A 187 6.15 -15.36 3.09
N LYS A 188 6.15 -14.02 3.09
CA LYS A 188 5.84 -13.21 4.25
C LYS A 188 4.34 -12.91 4.33
N TYR A 189 3.94 -12.01 5.21
CA TYR A 189 2.55 -11.53 5.29
C TYR A 189 2.54 -10.03 5.58
N THR A 190 1.43 -9.39 5.21
CA THR A 190 1.03 -8.08 5.70
C THR A 190 -0.19 -8.23 6.59
N LEU A 191 -0.35 -7.33 7.57
CA LEU A 191 -1.54 -7.26 8.40
C LEU A 191 -2.55 -6.29 7.78
N PHE A 192 -3.83 -6.62 7.85
CA PHE A 192 -4.90 -5.68 7.54
C PHE A 192 -5.08 -4.64 8.64
N SER A 193 -4.92 -5.06 9.92
CA SER A 193 -4.86 -4.15 11.05
C SER A 193 -3.68 -3.21 10.95
N TYR A 194 -3.88 -1.93 11.29
CA TYR A 194 -2.81 -0.94 11.26
C TYR A 194 -2.92 0.09 12.37
N ILE A 195 -1.81 0.79 12.61
CA ILE A 195 -1.72 1.97 13.44
C ILE A 195 -0.98 3.06 12.67
N GLN A 196 -1.42 4.31 12.81
CA GLN A 196 -0.74 5.45 12.21
C GLN A 196 -0.84 6.70 13.07
N LYS A 197 0.18 7.55 12.96
CA LYS A 197 0.16 8.91 13.48
C LYS A 197 -0.41 9.83 12.40
N LYS A 198 -1.53 10.50 12.68
CA LYS A 198 -2.17 11.42 11.73
C LYS A 198 -1.40 12.74 11.68
N ASN A 199 -1.15 13.22 10.47
CA ASN A 199 -0.63 14.57 10.21
C ASN A 199 -1.77 15.38 9.57
N PRO A 200 -2.63 16.02 10.35
CA PRO A 200 -3.77 16.72 9.79
C PRO A 200 -3.33 17.95 9.01
N ILE A 201 -3.72 18.02 7.74
CA ILE A 201 -3.62 19.24 6.95
C ILE A 201 -4.69 20.18 7.46
N GLY A 202 -4.29 21.26 8.17
CA GLY A 202 -5.20 22.34 8.55
C GLY A 202 -6.34 21.94 9.49
N SER A 203 -6.09 21.11 10.50
CA SER A 203 -7.13 20.53 11.32
C SER A 203 -7.77 21.51 12.28
N THR A 204 -9.07 21.72 12.10
CA THR A 204 -9.98 21.87 13.25
C THR A 204 -10.31 20.45 13.71
N ARG A 205 -10.00 20.12 14.98
CA ARG A 205 -10.40 18.85 15.63
C ARG A 205 -11.86 18.54 15.30
N SER A 206 -12.10 17.50 14.55
CA SER A 206 -13.44 16.99 14.28
C SER A 206 -13.53 15.56 14.73
N THR A 207 -14.42 15.30 15.67
CA THR A 207 -14.82 13.97 16.14
C THR A 207 -15.78 13.28 15.17
N GLN A 208 -16.02 13.82 13.99
CA GLN A 208 -16.94 13.22 13.02
C GLN A 208 -16.18 12.45 11.94
N TRP A 209 -16.30 11.14 11.97
CA TRP A 209 -15.73 10.16 11.03
C TRP A 209 -16.22 10.30 9.59
N VAL A 210 -17.29 11.07 9.35
CA VAL A 210 -18.00 11.20 8.08
C VAL A 210 -17.61 12.45 7.29
N LYS A 211 -16.51 13.14 7.65
CA LYS A 211 -16.09 14.35 6.95
C LYS A 211 -15.17 14.04 5.79
N LYS A 212 -15.36 14.82 4.69
CA LYS A 212 -14.37 14.90 3.63
C LYS A 212 -13.07 15.45 4.22
N GLU A 213 -12.00 14.69 4.09
CA GLU A 213 -10.66 15.12 4.48
C GLU A 213 -9.87 15.52 3.24
N GLN A 214 -9.10 16.61 3.35
CA GLN A 214 -8.15 16.98 2.32
C GLN A 214 -6.86 16.21 2.52
N THR A 215 -6.30 15.71 1.44
CA THR A 215 -4.95 15.15 1.40
C THR A 215 -4.15 15.83 0.31
N TYR A 216 -2.84 15.92 0.47
CA TYR A 216 -1.99 16.31 -0.64
C TYR A 216 -2.03 15.23 -1.71
N SER A 217 -2.29 15.63 -2.96
CA SER A 217 -2.37 14.69 -4.07
C SER A 217 -2.06 15.39 -5.39
N PHE A 218 -1.43 14.68 -6.32
CA PHE A 218 -1.42 15.03 -7.73
C PHE A 218 -2.71 14.63 -8.43
N GLY A 219 -3.51 13.77 -7.81
CA GLY A 219 -4.77 13.27 -8.33
C GLY A 219 -4.66 11.97 -9.11
N ILE A 220 -3.51 11.30 -9.10
CA ILE A 220 -3.36 9.95 -9.68
C ILE A 220 -3.81 8.93 -8.64
N THR A 221 -4.74 8.04 -9.01
CA THR A 221 -5.34 7.07 -8.09
C THR A 221 -4.49 5.82 -7.91
N GLY A 222 -3.68 5.49 -8.91
CA GLY A 222 -2.78 4.34 -8.91
C GLY A 222 -2.02 4.26 -10.21
N ALA A 223 -0.93 3.52 -10.21
CA ALA A 223 -0.14 3.24 -11.40
C ALA A 223 0.41 1.81 -11.34
N ASP A 224 0.40 1.13 -12.47
CA ASP A 224 1.06 -0.15 -12.65
C ASP A 224 2.51 0.07 -13.07
N VAL A 225 3.44 -0.64 -12.46
CA VAL A 225 4.87 -0.47 -12.71
C VAL A 225 5.38 -1.61 -13.58
N ARG A 226 5.95 -1.26 -14.71
CA ARG A 226 6.44 -2.26 -15.69
C ARG A 226 7.86 -1.94 -16.14
N ALA A 227 8.66 -3.01 -16.30
CA ALA A 227 9.92 -2.94 -17.00
C ALA A 227 9.72 -3.35 -18.48
N ILE A 228 10.01 -2.47 -19.41
CA ILE A 228 9.84 -2.71 -20.84
C ILE A 228 11.20 -2.68 -21.52
N GLY A 229 11.53 -3.73 -22.28
CA GLY A 229 12.81 -3.93 -22.96
C GLY A 229 13.38 -5.32 -22.77
N SER A 230 14.69 -5.49 -23.01
CA SER A 230 15.42 -6.75 -22.77
C SER A 230 15.91 -6.85 -21.33
N GLU A 231 16.35 -8.05 -20.89
CA GLU A 231 16.85 -8.27 -19.52
C GLU A 231 18.00 -7.33 -19.12
N ASP A 232 18.83 -6.95 -20.09
CA ASP A 232 20.01 -6.08 -19.85
C ASP A 232 19.78 -4.60 -20.20
N ASN A 233 18.63 -4.28 -20.84
CA ASN A 233 18.32 -2.91 -21.27
C ASN A 233 16.81 -2.68 -21.27
N TYR A 234 16.28 -2.27 -20.13
CA TYR A 234 14.85 -1.96 -19.96
C TYR A 234 14.67 -0.56 -19.37
N THR A 235 13.50 -0.01 -19.63
CA THR A 235 13.01 1.22 -19.01
C THR A 235 11.84 0.87 -18.11
N ILE A 236 11.79 1.49 -16.93
CA ILE A 236 10.64 1.40 -16.03
C ILE A 236 9.61 2.45 -16.46
N TYR A 237 8.36 2.03 -16.52
CA TYR A 237 7.20 2.89 -16.80
C TYR A 237 6.18 2.80 -15.66
N PHE A 238 5.54 3.93 -15.37
CA PHE A 238 4.32 3.97 -14.58
C PHE A 238 3.12 4.15 -15.51
N PHE A 239 2.26 3.14 -15.60
CA PHE A 239 1.01 3.22 -16.35
C PHE A 239 -0.12 3.65 -15.43
N VAL A 240 -0.64 4.85 -15.66
CA VAL A 240 -1.68 5.45 -14.81
C VAL A 240 -2.97 4.64 -14.91
N GLN A 241 -3.47 4.15 -13.78
CA GLN A 241 -4.69 3.35 -13.67
C GLN A 241 -5.96 4.21 -13.57
N GLY A 242 -5.83 5.40 -13.03
CA GLY A 242 -6.93 6.35 -12.92
C GLY A 242 -6.49 7.70 -12.41
N VAL A 243 -7.33 8.69 -12.62
CA VAL A 243 -7.09 10.08 -12.22
C VAL A 243 -8.39 10.66 -11.65
N TYR A 244 -8.28 11.33 -10.51
CA TYR A 244 -9.44 12.04 -9.96
C TYR A 244 -9.86 13.19 -10.88
N PRO A 245 -11.16 13.36 -11.14
CA PRO A 245 -11.66 14.48 -11.93
C PRO A 245 -11.22 15.84 -11.34
N ASN A 246 -10.87 16.77 -12.22
CA ASN A 246 -10.43 18.14 -11.87
C ASN A 246 -9.16 18.24 -11.00
N SER A 247 -8.43 17.15 -10.84
CA SER A 247 -7.14 17.12 -10.13
C SER A 247 -6.02 17.80 -10.91
N PRO A 248 -4.86 18.09 -10.26
CA PRO A 248 -3.67 18.60 -10.96
C PRO A 248 -3.26 17.74 -12.16
N ALA A 249 -3.24 16.42 -12.01
CA ALA A 249 -2.93 15.49 -13.09
C ALA A 249 -3.95 15.59 -14.24
N ALA A 250 -5.25 15.62 -13.92
CA ALA A 250 -6.30 15.77 -14.94
C ALA A 250 -6.17 17.10 -15.70
N ARG A 251 -5.92 18.22 -14.99
CA ARG A 251 -5.71 19.54 -15.62
C ARG A 251 -4.46 19.58 -16.52
N ALA A 252 -3.44 18.80 -16.20
CA ALA A 252 -2.24 18.65 -17.01
C ALA A 252 -2.43 17.65 -18.18
N GLY A 253 -3.62 17.06 -18.33
CA GLY A 253 -3.91 16.07 -19.38
C GLY A 253 -3.29 14.70 -19.13
N ILE A 254 -2.93 14.39 -17.89
CA ILE A 254 -2.62 13.01 -17.47
C ILE A 254 -3.94 12.28 -17.27
N LYS A 255 -4.04 11.08 -17.80
CA LYS A 255 -5.27 10.28 -17.78
C LYS A 255 -4.97 8.80 -17.62
N ARG A 256 -6.01 7.99 -17.48
CA ARG A 256 -5.87 6.53 -17.53
C ARG A 256 -5.15 6.11 -18.80
N GLY A 257 -4.13 5.27 -18.65
CA GLY A 257 -3.28 4.82 -19.75
C GLY A 257 -2.08 5.71 -20.06
N SER A 258 -1.96 6.89 -19.44
CA SER A 258 -0.71 7.68 -19.53
C SER A 258 0.48 6.84 -19.06
N SER A 259 1.58 6.87 -19.81
CA SER A 259 2.81 6.11 -19.52
C SER A 259 3.95 7.06 -19.15
N ILE A 260 4.28 7.09 -17.88
CA ILE A 260 5.31 7.96 -17.30
C ILE A 260 6.64 7.22 -17.31
N MET A 261 7.66 7.80 -17.94
CA MET A 261 9.01 7.20 -18.06
C MET A 261 10.10 7.98 -17.34
N GLN A 262 9.88 9.27 -17.06
CA GLN A 262 10.82 10.11 -16.32
C GLN A 262 10.08 11.02 -15.32
N ILE A 263 10.76 11.31 -14.23
CA ILE A 263 10.31 12.31 -13.25
C ILE A 263 11.47 13.25 -12.97
N ASN A 264 11.25 14.55 -13.09
CA ASN A 264 12.26 15.61 -12.93
C ASN A 264 13.48 15.44 -13.84
N GLY A 265 13.27 14.90 -15.05
CA GLY A 265 14.32 14.63 -16.03
C GLY A 265 15.13 13.34 -15.76
N GLU A 266 14.84 12.65 -14.67
CA GLU A 266 15.48 11.36 -14.37
C GLU A 266 14.64 10.20 -14.92
N LYS A 267 15.28 9.29 -15.66
CA LYS A 267 14.63 8.05 -16.10
C LYS A 267 14.29 7.18 -14.91
N LEU A 268 13.12 6.55 -14.96
CA LEU A 268 12.75 5.55 -13.99
C LEU A 268 13.60 4.29 -14.15
N THR A 269 14.18 3.82 -13.06
CA THR A 269 15.07 2.67 -12.97
C THR A 269 14.72 1.80 -11.77
N MET A 270 15.26 0.59 -11.67
CA MET A 270 15.07 -0.27 -10.47
C MET A 270 15.56 0.38 -9.18
N ASN A 271 16.46 1.35 -9.26
CA ASN A 271 17.04 1.99 -8.09
C ASN A 271 16.21 3.17 -7.55
N ASN A 272 15.44 3.84 -8.42
CA ASN A 272 14.73 5.07 -8.05
C ASN A 272 13.19 4.99 -8.20
N TYR A 273 12.65 4.00 -8.93
CA TYR A 273 11.21 3.94 -9.23
C TYR A 273 10.34 3.95 -7.97
N TRP A 274 10.77 3.27 -6.91
CA TRP A 274 9.96 3.14 -5.71
C TRP A 274 9.75 4.48 -5.00
N GLN A 275 10.81 5.28 -4.87
CA GLN A 275 10.69 6.62 -4.28
C GLN A 275 9.80 7.52 -5.14
N HIS A 276 10.01 7.54 -6.45
CA HIS A 276 9.18 8.32 -7.37
C HIS A 276 7.71 7.86 -7.37
N TYR A 277 7.48 6.56 -7.19
CA TYR A 277 6.14 5.99 -7.07
C TYR A 277 5.43 6.50 -5.79
N LEU A 278 6.13 6.50 -4.66
CA LEU A 278 5.61 7.04 -3.41
C LEU A 278 5.35 8.55 -3.53
N ASP A 279 6.30 9.30 -4.04
CA ASP A 279 6.17 10.75 -4.21
C ASP A 279 4.98 11.11 -5.11
N LEU A 280 4.74 10.34 -6.17
CA LEU A 280 3.65 10.54 -7.12
C LEU A 280 2.28 10.22 -6.52
N LEU A 281 2.15 9.14 -5.76
CA LEU A 281 0.85 8.63 -5.30
C LEU A 281 0.46 9.13 -3.91
N ILE A 282 1.42 9.34 -3.01
CA ILE A 282 1.17 9.72 -1.61
C ILE A 282 2.06 10.89 -1.15
N PRO A 283 2.00 12.03 -1.82
CA PRO A 283 2.81 13.20 -1.42
C PRO A 283 2.45 13.65 0.00
N ALA A 284 3.48 13.86 0.83
CA ALA A 284 3.29 14.30 2.22
C ALA A 284 3.03 15.81 2.35
N SER A 285 3.31 16.60 1.30
CA SER A 285 3.19 18.06 1.27
C SER A 285 3.00 18.55 -0.16
N ALA A 286 2.77 19.86 -0.33
CA ALA A 286 2.74 20.48 -1.65
C ALA A 286 4.15 20.55 -2.24
N PHE A 287 4.33 19.98 -3.44
CA PHE A 287 5.54 20.13 -4.26
C PHE A 287 5.23 19.87 -5.73
N SER A 288 6.17 20.21 -6.60
CA SER A 288 5.99 20.08 -8.04
C SER A 288 6.87 18.98 -8.62
N LEU A 289 6.36 18.30 -9.63
CA LEU A 289 7.07 17.32 -10.43
C LEU A 289 6.99 17.71 -11.90
N LYS A 290 8.07 17.50 -12.63
CA LYS A 290 8.08 17.45 -14.09
C LYS A 290 7.99 16.00 -14.52
N ILE A 291 6.92 15.65 -15.22
CA ILE A 291 6.66 14.30 -15.71
C ILE A 291 6.95 14.25 -17.20
N THR A 292 7.68 13.22 -17.64
CA THR A 292 7.81 12.92 -19.07
C THR A 292 7.00 11.67 -19.38
N GLU A 293 5.97 11.82 -20.21
CA GLU A 293 5.18 10.74 -20.78
C GLU A 293 5.77 10.33 -22.14
N GLU A 294 5.63 9.06 -22.50
CA GLU A 294 5.92 8.53 -23.81
C GLU A 294 4.64 7.98 -24.44
N ASP A 295 4.33 8.37 -25.66
CA ASP A 295 3.24 7.80 -26.45
C ASP A 295 3.64 6.48 -27.12
N MET A 296 2.67 5.87 -27.82
CA MET A 296 2.87 4.57 -28.49
C MET A 296 3.81 4.63 -29.71
N GLU A 297 4.00 5.80 -30.26
CA GLU A 297 4.91 6.06 -31.38
C GLU A 297 6.33 6.43 -30.92
N GLY A 298 6.56 6.50 -29.59
CA GLY A 298 7.84 6.90 -28.98
C GLY A 298 8.03 8.42 -28.90
N GLY A 299 6.97 9.20 -29.15
CA GLY A 299 6.95 10.63 -28.91
C GLY A 299 6.89 10.93 -27.40
N THR A 300 7.66 11.94 -26.97
CA THR A 300 7.68 12.32 -25.55
C THR A 300 7.06 13.68 -25.32
N GLN A 301 6.33 13.81 -24.21
CA GLN A 301 5.74 15.07 -23.77
C GLN A 301 6.09 15.33 -22.31
N GLU A 302 6.60 16.53 -22.04
CA GLU A 302 6.81 17.00 -20.66
C GLU A 302 5.56 17.72 -20.12
N LYS A 303 5.23 17.45 -18.85
CA LYS A 303 4.12 18.07 -18.12
C LYS A 303 4.59 18.47 -16.74
N ASP A 304 4.31 19.69 -16.33
CA ASP A 304 4.53 20.15 -14.96
C ASP A 304 3.25 19.95 -14.16
N ILE A 305 3.34 19.29 -13.01
CA ILE A 305 2.24 19.08 -12.09
C ILE A 305 2.66 19.47 -10.68
N SER A 306 1.72 20.00 -9.90
CA SER A 306 1.95 20.33 -8.49
C SER A 306 0.91 19.65 -7.63
N SER A 307 1.34 18.96 -6.58
CA SER A 307 0.40 18.41 -5.61
C SER A 307 -0.27 19.52 -4.82
N GLU A 308 -1.54 19.36 -4.55
CA GLU A 308 -2.34 20.30 -3.77
C GLU A 308 -3.16 19.58 -2.72
N ALA A 309 -3.56 20.31 -1.66
CA ALA A 309 -4.53 19.80 -0.71
C ALA A 309 -5.90 19.75 -1.40
N MET A 310 -6.40 18.54 -1.65
CA MET A 310 -7.65 18.32 -2.38
C MET A 310 -8.51 17.26 -1.73
N TYR A 311 -9.81 17.31 -2.02
CA TYR A 311 -10.74 16.24 -1.72
C TYR A 311 -10.70 15.20 -2.83
N CYS A 312 -10.28 13.97 -2.51
CA CYS A 312 -10.18 12.87 -3.47
C CYS A 312 -11.56 12.20 -3.63
N ASN A 313 -12.41 12.74 -4.52
CA ASN A 313 -13.73 12.17 -4.77
C ASN A 313 -13.62 10.78 -5.39
N PRO A 314 -14.13 9.72 -4.74
CA PRO A 314 -13.98 8.34 -5.22
C PRO A 314 -14.80 8.00 -6.47
N ILE A 315 -15.71 8.87 -6.90
CA ILE A 315 -16.45 8.72 -8.16
C ILE A 315 -15.51 9.16 -9.30
N LEU A 316 -14.82 8.19 -9.92
CA LEU A 316 -13.87 8.49 -10.98
C LEU A 316 -14.57 8.75 -12.32
N PHE A 317 -15.67 8.04 -12.56
CA PHE A 317 -16.41 8.16 -13.79
C PHE A 317 -17.85 7.65 -13.59
N SER A 318 -18.83 8.32 -14.25
CA SER A 318 -20.20 7.84 -14.37
C SER A 318 -20.77 8.23 -15.72
N LYS A 319 -21.55 7.36 -16.32
CA LYS A 319 -22.33 7.64 -17.55
C LYS A 319 -23.57 6.76 -17.63
N VAL A 320 -24.51 7.16 -18.46
CA VAL A 320 -25.58 6.30 -18.98
C VAL A 320 -25.36 6.15 -20.48
N THR A 321 -25.50 4.93 -21.01
CA THR A 321 -25.35 4.69 -22.45
C THR A 321 -26.50 5.28 -23.24
N GLU A 322 -26.22 5.75 -24.47
CA GLU A 322 -27.22 6.16 -25.41
C GLU A 322 -27.84 4.93 -26.14
N GLU A 323 -29.04 5.07 -26.68
CA GLU A 323 -29.76 3.98 -27.36
C GLU A 323 -28.99 3.40 -28.55
N GLU A 324 -28.20 4.24 -29.23
CA GLU A 324 -27.38 3.83 -30.37
C GLU A 324 -26.16 3.00 -29.93
N GLU A 325 -25.67 3.21 -28.71
CA GLU A 325 -24.54 2.44 -28.15
C GLU A 325 -24.99 1.04 -27.71
N THR A 326 -26.18 0.93 -27.09
CA THR A 326 -26.72 -0.30 -26.49
C THR A 326 -28.20 -0.47 -26.77
N PRO A 327 -28.59 -0.81 -28.01
CA PRO A 327 -30.01 -0.91 -28.41
C PRO A 327 -30.81 -1.83 -27.50
N GLY A 328 -31.94 -1.31 -26.98
CA GLY A 328 -32.83 -2.02 -26.06
C GLY A 328 -32.36 -2.05 -24.60
N HIS A 329 -31.21 -1.47 -24.31
CA HIS A 329 -30.64 -1.36 -22.96
C HIS A 329 -30.23 0.07 -22.66
N ARG A 330 -30.51 0.52 -21.45
CA ARG A 330 -30.00 1.78 -20.92
C ARG A 330 -29.10 1.48 -19.73
N ILE A 331 -27.81 1.47 -19.97
CA ILE A 331 -26.82 0.95 -19.00
C ILE A 331 -26.20 2.10 -18.23
N GLY A 332 -26.36 2.10 -16.91
CA GLY A 332 -25.58 2.93 -16.01
C GLY A 332 -24.19 2.32 -15.83
N TYR A 333 -23.15 3.14 -15.90
CA TYR A 333 -21.77 2.75 -15.61
C TYR A 333 -21.20 3.66 -14.54
N LEU A 334 -20.73 3.07 -13.42
CA LEU A 334 -20.12 3.78 -12.31
C LEU A 334 -18.75 3.18 -11.99
N VAL A 335 -17.68 3.99 -12.05
CA VAL A 335 -16.34 3.64 -11.59
C VAL A 335 -16.13 4.27 -10.22
N TYR A 336 -15.99 3.44 -9.19
CA TYR A 336 -15.94 3.84 -7.80
C TYR A 336 -14.69 3.30 -7.12
N SER A 337 -13.78 4.20 -6.69
CA SER A 337 -12.43 3.83 -6.25
C SER A 337 -12.27 3.61 -4.75
N GLY A 338 -13.27 3.96 -3.93
CA GLY A 338 -13.21 3.79 -2.47
C GLY A 338 -14.52 4.17 -1.81
N PHE A 339 -14.87 3.52 -0.70
CA PHE A 339 -16.10 3.78 0.06
C PHE A 339 -15.83 4.88 1.10
N GLU A 340 -16.04 6.13 0.69
CA GLU A 340 -15.76 7.34 1.45
C GLU A 340 -17.06 8.01 1.88
N ALA A 341 -17.48 7.80 3.13
CA ALA A 341 -18.78 8.28 3.63
C ALA A 341 -18.96 9.81 3.52
N GLY A 342 -17.88 10.59 3.47
CA GLY A 342 -17.93 12.02 3.20
C GLY A 342 -18.48 12.39 1.83
N PHE A 343 -18.48 11.45 0.87
CA PHE A 343 -18.98 11.65 -0.51
C PHE A 343 -20.29 10.93 -0.79
N ASP A 344 -20.98 10.44 0.24
CA ASP A 344 -22.24 9.69 0.05
C ASP A 344 -23.33 10.54 -0.61
N GLN A 345 -23.32 11.87 -0.42
CA GLN A 345 -24.28 12.74 -1.11
C GLN A 345 -24.06 12.72 -2.62
N GLU A 346 -22.82 12.89 -3.08
CA GLU A 346 -22.48 12.85 -4.51
C GLU A 346 -22.75 11.47 -5.10
N LEU A 347 -22.44 10.42 -4.35
CA LEU A 347 -22.73 9.04 -4.75
C LEU A 347 -24.24 8.82 -4.89
N PHE A 348 -25.04 9.30 -3.94
CA PHE A 348 -26.49 9.20 -3.99
C PHE A 348 -27.07 10.00 -5.17
N ASP A 349 -26.47 11.16 -5.49
CA ASP A 349 -26.88 11.98 -6.63
C ASP A 349 -26.66 11.22 -7.96
N VAL A 350 -25.59 10.42 -8.11
CA VAL A 350 -25.39 9.54 -9.26
C VAL A 350 -26.53 8.51 -9.38
N PHE A 351 -26.93 7.87 -8.27
CA PHE A 351 -28.04 6.91 -8.29
C PHE A 351 -29.38 7.57 -8.61
N LYS A 352 -29.64 8.80 -8.16
CA LYS A 352 -30.82 9.57 -8.54
C LYS A 352 -30.81 9.89 -10.04
N GLU A 353 -29.66 10.23 -10.59
CA GLU A 353 -29.49 10.47 -12.02
C GLU A 353 -29.78 9.19 -12.81
N PHE A 354 -29.18 8.07 -12.45
CA PHE A 354 -29.43 6.77 -13.07
C PHE A 354 -30.93 6.42 -13.06
N LYS A 355 -31.59 6.62 -11.93
CA LYS A 355 -33.02 6.42 -11.80
C LYS A 355 -33.83 7.35 -12.71
N SER A 356 -33.47 8.63 -12.76
CA SER A 356 -34.16 9.62 -13.59
C SER A 356 -34.07 9.31 -15.08
N GLN A 357 -32.95 8.69 -15.48
CA GLN A 357 -32.72 8.23 -16.85
C GLN A 357 -33.26 6.83 -17.11
N ASN A 358 -33.94 6.19 -16.12
CA ASN A 358 -34.54 4.87 -16.21
C ASN A 358 -33.58 3.80 -16.74
N ILE A 359 -32.38 3.68 -16.13
CA ILE A 359 -31.46 2.62 -16.51
C ILE A 359 -32.09 1.25 -16.32
N THR A 360 -31.79 0.33 -17.23
CA THR A 360 -32.23 -1.07 -17.19
C THR A 360 -31.22 -1.98 -16.55
N ASP A 361 -29.96 -1.62 -16.67
CA ASP A 361 -28.81 -2.40 -16.22
C ASP A 361 -27.75 -1.50 -15.56
N LEU A 362 -26.93 -2.07 -14.70
CA LEU A 362 -25.84 -1.35 -14.05
C LEU A 362 -24.52 -2.14 -14.16
N ILE A 363 -23.48 -1.44 -14.59
CA ILE A 363 -22.09 -1.88 -14.46
C ILE A 363 -21.47 -1.09 -13.31
N LEU A 364 -21.10 -1.79 -12.24
CA LEU A 364 -20.40 -1.24 -11.08
C LEU A 364 -18.92 -1.65 -11.14
N ASP A 365 -18.03 -0.70 -11.39
CA ASP A 365 -16.60 -0.95 -11.54
C ASP A 365 -15.86 -0.70 -10.21
N LEU A 366 -15.44 -1.79 -9.60
CA LEU A 366 -14.72 -1.84 -8.32
C LEU A 366 -13.31 -2.44 -8.47
N ARG A 367 -12.73 -2.49 -9.69
CA ARG A 367 -11.50 -3.24 -9.98
C ARG A 367 -10.27 -2.86 -9.14
N TYR A 368 -10.21 -1.61 -8.66
CA TYR A 368 -9.12 -1.11 -7.81
C TYR A 368 -9.61 -0.62 -6.43
N ASN A 369 -10.84 -0.96 -6.06
CA ASN A 369 -11.47 -0.47 -4.85
C ASN A 369 -11.18 -1.38 -3.66
N GLY A 370 -10.31 -0.96 -2.74
CA GLY A 370 -9.91 -1.70 -1.54
C GLY A 370 -10.94 -1.74 -0.41
N GLY A 371 -12.09 -1.08 -0.59
CA GLY A 371 -13.14 -1.02 0.43
C GLY A 371 -13.35 0.38 1.00
N GLY A 372 -13.61 0.47 2.29
CA GLY A 372 -13.90 1.70 3.04
C GLY A 372 -15.10 1.55 3.97
N HIS A 373 -15.90 2.58 4.11
CA HIS A 373 -16.99 2.64 5.09
C HIS A 373 -18.16 1.70 4.76
N VAL A 374 -18.59 0.93 5.75
CA VAL A 374 -19.73 -0.01 5.67
C VAL A 374 -21.02 0.72 5.31
N ILE A 375 -21.21 1.94 5.85
CA ILE A 375 -22.40 2.75 5.59
C ILE A 375 -22.51 3.11 4.09
N SER A 376 -21.41 3.48 3.42
CA SER A 376 -21.39 3.77 1.98
C SER A 376 -21.64 2.51 1.13
N ALA A 377 -21.16 1.34 1.59
CA ALA A 377 -21.48 0.06 0.95
C ALA A 377 -22.98 -0.27 1.04
N ASN A 378 -23.59 0.03 2.19
CA ASN A 378 -25.05 -0.09 2.37
C ASN A 378 -25.82 0.82 1.41
N LEU A 379 -25.36 2.07 1.21
CA LEU A 379 -25.96 2.99 0.23
C LEU A 379 -26.00 2.38 -1.17
N ILE A 380 -24.84 1.93 -1.68
CA ILE A 380 -24.75 1.34 -3.03
C ILE A 380 -25.67 0.12 -3.14
N ALA A 381 -25.54 -0.84 -2.22
CA ALA A 381 -26.31 -2.07 -2.26
C ALA A 381 -27.84 -1.80 -2.14
N THR A 382 -28.21 -0.85 -1.30
CA THR A 382 -29.62 -0.45 -1.13
C THR A 382 -30.16 0.21 -2.39
N CYS A 383 -29.44 1.13 -3.02
CA CYS A 383 -29.86 1.78 -4.24
C CYS A 383 -30.00 0.78 -5.42
N ILE A 384 -29.10 -0.20 -5.52
CA ILE A 384 -29.18 -1.26 -6.53
C ILE A 384 -30.45 -2.10 -6.33
N ALA A 385 -30.62 -2.69 -5.13
CA ALA A 385 -31.70 -3.62 -4.83
C ALA A 385 -33.07 -2.92 -4.71
N GLY A 386 -33.06 -1.64 -4.36
CA GLY A 386 -34.27 -0.83 -4.20
C GLY A 386 -35.24 -1.42 -3.18
N ALA A 387 -36.52 -1.46 -3.49
CA ALA A 387 -37.60 -1.94 -2.62
C ALA A 387 -37.37 -3.38 -2.12
N LYS A 388 -36.66 -4.21 -2.86
CA LYS A 388 -36.32 -5.59 -2.45
C LYS A 388 -35.48 -5.64 -1.18
N SER A 389 -34.74 -4.58 -0.89
CA SER A 389 -33.87 -4.45 0.28
C SER A 389 -34.61 -4.08 1.56
N GLU A 390 -35.84 -3.56 1.48
CA GLU A 390 -36.56 -3.04 2.63
C GLU A 390 -36.76 -4.10 3.72
N GLY A 391 -36.33 -3.77 4.93
CA GLY A 391 -36.42 -4.66 6.09
C GLY A 391 -35.54 -5.92 6.02
N LYS A 392 -34.65 -6.02 5.03
CA LYS A 392 -33.70 -7.13 4.91
C LYS A 392 -32.39 -6.81 5.63
N VAL A 393 -31.70 -7.87 6.05
CA VAL A 393 -30.36 -7.77 6.63
C VAL A 393 -29.37 -7.48 5.52
N PHE A 394 -28.65 -6.36 5.65
CA PHE A 394 -27.52 -5.99 4.78
C PHE A 394 -26.31 -6.82 5.16
N THR A 395 -25.94 -6.81 6.43
CA THR A 395 -24.86 -7.62 6.99
C THR A 395 -25.16 -8.02 8.41
N SER A 396 -24.54 -9.12 8.87
CA SER A 396 -24.53 -9.49 10.28
C SER A 396 -23.08 -9.69 10.74
N LEU A 397 -22.71 -9.08 11.88
CA LEU A 397 -21.35 -8.99 12.36
C LEU A 397 -21.11 -9.97 13.52
N ARG A 398 -20.02 -10.72 13.43
CA ARG A 398 -19.50 -11.59 14.49
C ARG A 398 -18.25 -10.95 15.07
N TYR A 399 -18.29 -10.67 16.34
CA TYR A 399 -17.19 -10.13 17.13
C TYR A 399 -16.37 -11.24 17.82
N ASN A 400 -15.37 -10.85 18.61
CA ASN A 400 -14.65 -11.78 19.46
C ASN A 400 -15.60 -12.45 20.48
N LYS A 401 -15.12 -13.52 21.12
CA LYS A 401 -15.92 -14.37 22.01
C LYS A 401 -16.61 -13.56 23.12
N GLU A 402 -15.91 -12.67 23.80
CA GLU A 402 -16.46 -11.90 24.92
C GLU A 402 -17.57 -10.93 24.48
N ARG A 403 -17.38 -10.26 23.34
CA ARG A 403 -18.42 -9.39 22.77
C ARG A 403 -19.63 -10.20 22.31
N MET A 404 -19.42 -11.40 21.76
CA MET A 404 -20.52 -12.30 21.37
C MET A 404 -21.27 -12.82 22.60
N GLU A 405 -20.59 -13.19 23.70
CA GLU A 405 -21.22 -13.61 24.95
C GLU A 405 -22.11 -12.51 25.54
N LYS A 406 -21.63 -11.25 25.55
CA LYS A 406 -22.44 -10.08 25.97
C LYS A 406 -23.71 -9.90 25.12
N ARG A 407 -23.72 -10.41 23.88
CA ARG A 407 -24.84 -10.39 22.93
C ARG A 407 -25.64 -11.71 22.91
N ASN A 408 -25.49 -12.56 23.93
CA ASN A 408 -26.10 -13.90 23.97
C ASN A 408 -25.77 -14.75 22.71
N ASN A 409 -24.57 -14.62 22.18
CA ASN A 409 -24.07 -15.26 20.98
C ASN A 409 -24.86 -14.94 19.69
N LYS A 410 -25.61 -13.83 19.66
CA LYS A 410 -26.25 -13.32 18.46
C LYS A 410 -25.34 -12.35 17.73
N ARG A 411 -25.24 -12.50 16.40
CA ARG A 411 -24.58 -11.52 15.53
C ARG A 411 -25.34 -10.20 15.59
N GLU A 412 -24.63 -9.12 15.41
CA GLU A 412 -25.23 -7.80 15.24
C GLU A 412 -25.74 -7.68 13.79
N GLU A 413 -27.00 -7.37 13.62
CA GLU A 413 -27.60 -7.22 12.29
C GLU A 413 -27.70 -5.74 11.93
N GLU A 414 -27.18 -5.39 10.76
CA GLU A 414 -27.39 -4.12 10.10
C GLU A 414 -28.36 -4.33 8.94
N LEU A 415 -29.41 -3.53 8.90
CA LEU A 415 -30.40 -3.61 7.82
C LEU A 415 -29.97 -2.74 6.63
N PHE A 416 -30.48 -3.07 5.46
CA PHE A 416 -30.42 -2.16 4.32
C PHE A 416 -31.13 -0.84 4.65
N ALA A 417 -30.53 0.28 4.24
CA ALA A 417 -30.96 1.62 4.63
C ALA A 417 -32.04 2.22 3.70
N TYR A 418 -33.00 1.39 3.22
CA TYR A 418 -33.96 1.78 2.18
C TYR A 418 -34.84 2.97 2.60
N SER A 419 -35.45 2.92 3.78
CA SER A 419 -36.38 3.94 4.26
C SER A 419 -35.70 5.09 4.98
N ASN A 420 -34.51 4.87 5.53
CA ASN A 420 -33.73 5.87 6.23
C ASN A 420 -32.23 5.61 6.05
N TYR A 421 -31.52 6.60 5.61
CA TYR A 421 -30.06 6.56 5.51
C TYR A 421 -29.46 7.60 6.43
N GLU A 422 -28.89 7.13 7.53
CA GLU A 422 -28.51 7.97 8.67
C GLU A 422 -27.50 9.06 8.29
N ASN A 423 -26.49 8.71 7.47
CA ASN A 423 -25.44 9.65 7.07
C ASN A 423 -25.97 10.89 6.31
N LEU A 424 -27.07 10.76 5.59
CA LEU A 424 -27.68 11.86 4.83
C LEU A 424 -29.02 12.32 5.43
N ALA A 425 -29.47 11.72 6.52
CA ALA A 425 -30.80 11.94 7.11
C ALA A 425 -31.92 11.90 6.04
N THR A 426 -31.86 10.96 5.11
CA THR A 426 -32.76 10.84 3.97
C THR A 426 -33.11 9.37 3.68
N SER A 427 -34.19 9.18 2.90
CA SER A 427 -34.54 7.86 2.35
C SER A 427 -33.79 7.60 1.04
N LEU A 428 -33.22 6.42 0.90
CA LEU A 428 -32.58 5.99 -0.33
C LEU A 428 -33.56 5.58 -1.44
N SER A 429 -34.86 5.52 -1.13
CA SER A 429 -35.91 5.20 -2.11
C SER A 429 -35.89 6.12 -3.33
N ALA A 430 -35.46 7.39 -3.18
CA ALA A 430 -35.34 8.34 -4.28
C ALA A 430 -34.29 7.94 -5.33
N GLY A 431 -33.24 7.20 -4.92
CA GLY A 431 -32.19 6.66 -5.81
C GLY A 431 -32.35 5.17 -6.12
N ALA A 432 -33.44 4.52 -5.67
CA ALA A 432 -33.64 3.08 -5.81
C ALA A 432 -33.86 2.67 -7.27
N LEU A 433 -33.02 1.80 -7.79
CA LEU A 433 -33.02 1.32 -9.17
C LEU A 433 -33.91 0.07 -9.33
N ASN A 434 -34.13 -0.70 -8.27
CA ASN A 434 -34.89 -1.96 -8.23
C ASN A 434 -34.37 -3.03 -9.21
N LEU A 435 -33.04 -3.08 -9.40
CA LEU A 435 -32.43 -4.06 -10.28
C LEU A 435 -32.44 -5.47 -9.65
N GLN A 436 -32.69 -6.46 -10.50
CA GLN A 436 -32.59 -7.87 -10.10
C GLN A 436 -31.22 -8.46 -10.41
N HIS A 437 -30.42 -7.77 -11.21
CA HIS A 437 -29.10 -8.16 -11.65
C HIS A 437 -28.16 -6.93 -11.71
N VAL A 438 -26.92 -7.12 -11.33
CA VAL A 438 -25.83 -6.13 -11.45
C VAL A 438 -24.57 -6.79 -11.98
N TYR A 439 -23.85 -6.10 -12.83
CA TYR A 439 -22.56 -6.52 -13.37
C TYR A 439 -21.45 -5.77 -12.65
N CYS A 440 -20.57 -6.50 -11.96
CA CYS A 440 -19.46 -5.90 -11.22
C CYS A 440 -18.13 -6.19 -11.92
N ILE A 441 -17.40 -5.14 -12.28
CA ILE A 441 -16.03 -5.28 -12.73
C ILE A 441 -15.14 -5.34 -11.49
N VAL A 442 -14.37 -6.41 -11.35
CA VAL A 442 -13.58 -6.73 -10.16
C VAL A 442 -12.14 -7.10 -10.49
N GLY A 443 -11.25 -6.98 -9.52
CA GLY A 443 -9.84 -7.33 -9.66
C GLY A 443 -9.22 -7.73 -8.33
N ASN A 444 -7.92 -8.01 -8.34
CA ASN A 444 -7.18 -8.39 -7.14
C ASN A 444 -7.14 -7.27 -6.07
N GLY A 445 -7.41 -6.02 -6.46
CA GLY A 445 -7.57 -4.87 -5.58
C GLY A 445 -8.98 -4.70 -5.01
N THR A 446 -9.98 -5.45 -5.51
CA THR A 446 -11.35 -5.40 -4.99
C THR A 446 -11.40 -6.10 -3.65
N ALA A 447 -11.69 -5.37 -2.58
CA ALA A 447 -11.62 -5.90 -1.23
C ALA A 447 -12.70 -5.36 -0.29
N SER A 448 -12.99 -6.12 0.76
CA SER A 448 -13.64 -5.65 1.99
C SER A 448 -15.04 -5.04 1.76
N ALA A 449 -15.26 -3.72 1.87
CA ALA A 449 -16.56 -3.07 1.62
C ALA A 449 -17.06 -3.31 0.19
N SER A 450 -16.16 -3.41 -0.81
CA SER A 450 -16.52 -3.84 -2.17
C SER A 450 -17.07 -5.26 -2.20
N GLU A 451 -16.41 -6.18 -1.49
CA GLU A 451 -16.85 -7.58 -1.38
C GLU A 451 -18.12 -7.69 -0.52
N LEU A 452 -18.29 -6.78 0.45
CA LEU A 452 -19.51 -6.69 1.26
C LEU A 452 -20.72 -6.34 0.40
N VAL A 453 -20.63 -5.38 -0.54
CA VAL A 453 -21.70 -5.06 -1.50
C VAL A 453 -22.09 -6.31 -2.29
N ILE A 454 -21.12 -7.01 -2.86
CA ILE A 454 -21.35 -8.24 -3.64
C ILE A 454 -22.06 -9.30 -2.77
N ASN A 455 -21.52 -9.55 -1.57
CA ASN A 455 -22.05 -10.57 -0.66
C ASN A 455 -23.48 -10.22 -0.18
N SER A 456 -23.71 -8.96 0.17
CA SER A 456 -25.02 -8.51 0.68
C SER A 456 -26.11 -8.61 -0.38
N LEU A 457 -25.82 -8.24 -1.62
CA LEU A 457 -26.75 -8.38 -2.75
C LEU A 457 -27.09 -9.85 -3.03
N LYS A 458 -26.09 -10.74 -3.05
CA LYS A 458 -26.29 -12.20 -3.15
C LYS A 458 -27.12 -12.75 -1.98
N GLY A 459 -26.98 -12.13 -0.80
CA GLY A 459 -27.74 -12.48 0.42
C GLY A 459 -29.24 -12.31 0.30
N ILE A 460 -29.69 -11.38 -0.56
CA ILE A 460 -31.11 -11.07 -0.80
C ILE A 460 -31.58 -11.44 -2.22
N ASP A 461 -30.87 -12.37 -2.88
CA ASP A 461 -31.21 -12.89 -4.21
C ASP A 461 -31.21 -11.82 -5.33
N VAL A 462 -30.33 -10.81 -5.23
CA VAL A 462 -29.93 -9.99 -6.36
C VAL A 462 -28.80 -10.71 -7.06
N GLU A 463 -28.95 -10.96 -8.36
CA GLU A 463 -27.92 -11.61 -9.16
C GLU A 463 -26.72 -10.68 -9.34
N VAL A 464 -25.51 -11.21 -9.20
CA VAL A 464 -24.27 -10.45 -9.35
C VAL A 464 -23.34 -11.23 -10.27
N THR A 465 -23.13 -10.73 -11.47
CA THR A 465 -22.13 -11.25 -12.41
C THR A 465 -20.80 -10.52 -12.21
N LEU A 466 -19.75 -11.27 -11.93
CA LEU A 466 -18.40 -10.76 -11.71
C LEU A 466 -17.55 -10.90 -12.97
N ILE A 467 -16.94 -9.80 -13.42
CA ILE A 467 -16.11 -9.73 -14.62
C ILE A 467 -14.72 -9.21 -14.23
N GLY A 468 -13.67 -9.92 -14.60
CA GLY A 468 -12.31 -9.52 -14.33
C GLY A 468 -11.49 -10.58 -13.61
N LYS A 469 -10.89 -10.25 -12.47
CA LYS A 469 -10.04 -11.18 -11.70
C LYS A 469 -10.62 -11.46 -10.31
N ARG A 470 -10.16 -12.54 -9.70
CA ARG A 470 -10.52 -12.92 -8.33
C ARG A 470 -10.28 -11.76 -7.36
N THR A 471 -11.25 -11.50 -6.48
CA THR A 471 -11.16 -10.46 -5.45
C THR A 471 -10.19 -10.84 -4.32
N THR A 472 -9.94 -9.93 -3.39
CA THR A 472 -8.95 -10.09 -2.31
C THR A 472 -9.33 -11.15 -1.28
N GLY A 473 -10.61 -11.23 -0.88
CA GLY A 473 -11.09 -12.14 0.16
C GLY A 473 -11.00 -11.57 1.58
N LYS A 474 -11.19 -10.26 1.76
CA LYS A 474 -11.19 -9.63 3.07
C LYS A 474 -12.62 -9.61 3.64
N ASN A 475 -13.02 -10.69 4.30
CA ASN A 475 -14.34 -10.86 4.93
C ASN A 475 -14.41 -10.34 6.38
N VAL A 476 -13.40 -9.60 6.81
CA VAL A 476 -13.25 -9.03 8.15
C VAL A 476 -13.23 -7.51 8.10
N GLY A 477 -13.67 -6.89 9.18
CA GLY A 477 -13.80 -5.44 9.27
C GLY A 477 -13.22 -4.86 10.54
N MET A 478 -13.23 -3.54 10.60
CA MET A 478 -12.49 -2.72 11.55
C MET A 478 -13.41 -1.71 12.21
N GLU A 479 -13.17 -1.45 13.48
CA GLU A 479 -13.72 -0.31 14.23
C GLU A 479 -12.53 0.56 14.64
N PRO A 480 -12.30 1.71 13.96
CA PRO A 480 -11.17 2.59 14.25
C PRO A 480 -11.39 3.35 15.58
N VAL A 481 -10.27 3.67 16.24
CA VAL A 481 -10.27 4.57 17.39
C VAL A 481 -9.12 5.56 17.28
N GLU A 482 -9.36 6.80 17.71
CA GLU A 482 -8.34 7.83 17.77
C GLU A 482 -7.95 8.15 19.21
N TYR A 483 -6.66 8.25 19.45
CA TYR A 483 -6.11 8.72 20.71
C TYR A 483 -5.28 9.97 20.49
N THR A 484 -5.58 11.02 21.27
CA THR A 484 -4.71 12.20 21.32
C THR A 484 -3.75 12.04 22.49
N ILE A 485 -2.48 11.79 22.17
CA ILE A 485 -1.40 11.70 23.15
C ILE A 485 -0.55 12.96 23.00
N ARG A 486 -0.47 13.75 24.06
CA ARG A 486 0.15 15.08 24.05
C ARG A 486 -0.49 15.97 22.95
N ASN A 487 0.18 16.21 21.84
CA ASN A 487 -0.34 17.01 20.71
C ASN A 487 -0.48 16.20 19.43
N ASN A 488 -0.24 14.89 19.49
CA ASN A 488 -0.28 13.99 18.35
C ASN A 488 -1.54 13.13 18.38
N VAL A 489 -2.13 12.92 17.21
CA VAL A 489 -3.29 12.05 17.04
C VAL A 489 -2.81 10.72 16.45
N TYR A 490 -3.14 9.63 17.13
CA TYR A 490 -2.90 8.27 16.69
C TYR A 490 -4.22 7.60 16.36
N GLU A 491 -4.29 7.02 15.18
CA GLU A 491 -5.41 6.21 14.73
C GLU A 491 -5.03 4.74 14.81
N VAL A 492 -5.84 3.96 15.52
CA VAL A 492 -5.66 2.51 15.72
C VAL A 492 -6.82 1.80 15.05
N VAL A 493 -6.54 0.93 14.10
CA VAL A 493 -7.55 0.30 13.23
C VAL A 493 -7.34 -1.21 13.19
N PRO A 494 -7.76 -1.93 14.24
CA PRO A 494 -7.65 -3.39 14.29
C PRO A 494 -8.84 -4.07 13.62
N ILE A 495 -8.66 -5.32 13.21
CA ILE A 495 -9.77 -6.19 12.85
C ILE A 495 -10.58 -6.53 14.10
N THR A 496 -11.87 -6.19 14.10
CA THR A 496 -12.75 -6.38 15.26
C THR A 496 -13.96 -7.27 14.99
N PHE A 497 -14.33 -7.46 13.71
CA PHE A 497 -15.48 -8.29 13.35
C PHE A 497 -15.27 -9.04 12.03
N GLN A 498 -16.09 -10.07 11.83
CA GLN A 498 -16.27 -10.77 10.56
C GLN A 498 -17.71 -10.57 10.09
N SER A 499 -17.90 -10.33 8.78
CA SER A 499 -19.19 -10.04 8.17
C SER A 499 -19.83 -11.25 7.52
N TYR A 500 -21.15 -11.31 7.56
CA TYR A 500 -21.98 -12.35 6.94
C TYR A 500 -23.21 -11.71 6.29
N ASN A 501 -23.67 -12.25 5.17
CA ASN A 501 -24.89 -11.76 4.51
C ASN A 501 -26.18 -12.29 5.18
N ALA A 502 -27.34 -11.90 4.66
CA ALA A 502 -28.66 -12.31 5.14
C ALA A 502 -28.88 -13.83 5.21
N LYS A 503 -28.14 -14.61 4.41
CA LYS A 503 -28.17 -16.08 4.40
C LYS A 503 -27.13 -16.70 5.32
N GLY A 504 -26.35 -15.89 6.04
CA GLY A 504 -25.27 -16.33 6.90
C GLY A 504 -24.00 -16.73 6.17
N VAL A 505 -23.82 -16.37 4.89
CA VAL A 505 -22.62 -16.63 4.11
C VAL A 505 -21.59 -15.53 4.38
N GLY A 506 -20.39 -15.94 4.79
CA GLY A 506 -19.23 -15.06 5.07
C GLY A 506 -17.90 -15.73 4.72
N ASP A 507 -17.92 -16.91 4.10
CA ASP A 507 -16.75 -17.73 3.83
C ASP A 507 -16.15 -17.39 2.45
N TYR A 508 -15.65 -16.15 2.31
CA TYR A 508 -14.99 -15.67 1.09
C TYR A 508 -13.57 -15.15 1.34
N GLU A 509 -12.88 -15.70 2.33
CA GLU A 509 -11.49 -15.35 2.66
C GLU A 509 -10.49 -15.59 1.51
N ASN A 510 -10.89 -16.40 0.52
CA ASN A 510 -10.11 -16.64 -0.70
C ASN A 510 -10.56 -15.76 -1.89
N GLY A 511 -11.45 -14.79 -1.63
CA GLY A 511 -12.03 -13.92 -2.64
C GLY A 511 -13.11 -14.57 -3.49
N PHE A 512 -13.93 -13.74 -4.12
CA PHE A 512 -14.90 -14.18 -5.12
C PHE A 512 -14.19 -14.50 -6.43
N THR A 513 -14.43 -15.68 -6.97
CA THR A 513 -14.01 -16.03 -8.33
C THR A 513 -14.92 -15.32 -9.32
N PRO A 514 -14.39 -14.62 -10.32
CA PRO A 514 -15.24 -13.99 -11.35
C PRO A 514 -15.96 -15.06 -12.17
N ASP A 515 -17.19 -14.73 -12.60
CA ASP A 515 -17.96 -15.56 -13.53
C ASP A 515 -17.34 -15.51 -14.93
N ILE A 516 -16.72 -14.38 -15.25
CA ILE A 516 -16.01 -14.13 -16.50
C ILE A 516 -14.60 -13.64 -16.17
N GLU A 517 -13.63 -14.54 -16.32
CA GLU A 517 -12.23 -14.22 -16.01
C GLU A 517 -11.56 -13.51 -17.19
N ILE A 518 -11.11 -12.29 -16.95
CA ILE A 518 -10.33 -11.47 -17.89
C ILE A 518 -9.26 -10.72 -17.12
N ASP A 519 -8.00 -10.83 -17.58
CA ASP A 519 -6.92 -9.95 -17.14
C ASP A 519 -6.88 -8.70 -18.02
N GLU A 520 -7.12 -7.52 -17.48
CA GLU A 520 -7.04 -6.28 -18.25
C GLU A 520 -5.63 -6.01 -18.80
N ASN A 521 -4.59 -6.62 -18.18
CA ASN A 521 -3.21 -6.53 -18.62
C ASN A 521 -2.87 -7.55 -19.71
N ASP A 522 -3.65 -8.62 -19.83
CA ASP A 522 -3.54 -9.64 -20.88
C ASP A 522 -4.93 -10.15 -21.28
N PRO A 523 -5.78 -9.28 -21.85
CA PRO A 523 -7.19 -9.60 -22.11
C PRO A 523 -7.40 -10.71 -23.14
N TYR A 524 -6.34 -11.09 -23.87
CA TYR A 524 -6.37 -12.16 -24.85
C TYR A 524 -5.71 -13.46 -24.36
N GLY A 525 -5.16 -13.46 -23.14
CA GLY A 525 -4.52 -14.64 -22.54
C GLY A 525 -3.30 -15.15 -23.30
N ARG A 526 -2.56 -14.25 -23.97
CA ARG A 526 -1.43 -14.62 -24.82
C ARG A 526 -0.12 -14.75 -24.09
N GLY A 527 0.00 -14.08 -22.91
CA GLY A 527 1.23 -14.05 -22.13
C GLY A 527 2.43 -13.37 -22.78
N ASP A 528 2.21 -12.69 -23.92
CA ASP A 528 3.26 -12.15 -24.80
C ASP A 528 3.38 -10.62 -24.75
N GLY A 529 2.55 -9.95 -23.95
CA GLY A 529 2.58 -8.50 -23.87
C GLY A 529 1.60 -7.91 -22.89
N TYR A 530 1.64 -6.61 -22.79
CA TYR A 530 0.72 -5.82 -21.97
C TYR A 530 -0.05 -4.87 -22.87
N TYR A 531 -1.31 -4.67 -22.48
CA TYR A 531 -2.20 -3.74 -23.16
C TYR A 531 -2.22 -2.41 -22.40
N ILE A 532 -2.27 -1.32 -23.15
CA ILE A 532 -2.42 0.01 -22.55
C ILE A 532 -3.84 0.19 -22.09
N TYR A 533 -4.01 0.72 -20.88
CA TYR A 533 -5.31 1.06 -20.34
C TYR A 533 -6.01 2.09 -21.24
N ARG A 534 -7.29 1.86 -21.46
CA ARG A 534 -8.16 2.80 -22.20
C ARG A 534 -9.02 3.56 -21.21
N ASP A 535 -9.49 4.74 -21.65
CA ASP A 535 -10.36 5.57 -20.82
C ASP A 535 -11.63 4.82 -20.41
N TYR A 536 -12.10 5.08 -19.19
CA TYR A 536 -13.33 4.49 -18.69
C TYR A 536 -14.52 4.84 -19.60
N GLY A 537 -15.41 3.88 -19.84
CA GLY A 537 -16.58 4.03 -20.70
C GLY A 537 -16.29 4.03 -22.21
N SER A 538 -15.02 3.80 -22.60
CA SER A 538 -14.66 3.57 -24.01
C SER A 538 -15.08 2.15 -24.44
N ASP A 539 -15.61 2.03 -25.66
CA ASP A 539 -15.90 0.75 -26.33
C ASP A 539 -14.65 -0.14 -26.53
N LYS A 540 -13.46 0.47 -26.39
CA LYS A 540 -12.14 -0.18 -26.49
C LYS A 540 -11.56 -0.59 -25.12
N GLU A 541 -12.23 -0.23 -24.03
CA GLU A 541 -11.82 -0.68 -22.69
C GLU A 541 -12.34 -2.11 -22.49
N PHE A 542 -11.42 -3.05 -22.24
CA PHE A 542 -11.72 -4.48 -22.34
C PHE A 542 -12.80 -4.97 -21.38
N LEU A 543 -12.72 -4.57 -20.10
CA LEU A 543 -13.66 -5.05 -19.10
C LEU A 543 -15.04 -4.40 -19.24
N TYR A 544 -15.07 -3.10 -19.59
CA TYR A 544 -16.32 -2.40 -19.89
C TYR A 544 -16.98 -2.97 -21.15
N ALA A 545 -16.23 -3.15 -22.25
CA ALA A 545 -16.74 -3.74 -23.48
C ALA A 545 -17.28 -5.16 -23.24
N ARG A 546 -16.60 -5.96 -22.39
CA ARG A 546 -17.09 -7.28 -22.04
C ARG A 546 -18.38 -7.23 -21.21
N ALA A 547 -18.50 -6.30 -20.28
CA ALA A 547 -19.74 -6.12 -19.53
C ALA A 547 -20.91 -5.71 -20.44
N ILE A 548 -20.68 -4.79 -21.38
CA ILE A 548 -21.69 -4.43 -22.41
C ILE A 548 -22.10 -5.66 -23.23
N GLN A 549 -21.14 -6.50 -23.64
CA GLN A 549 -21.43 -7.73 -24.37
C GLN A 549 -22.31 -8.70 -23.56
N GLU A 550 -22.05 -8.86 -22.28
CA GLU A 550 -22.84 -9.74 -21.42
C GLU A 550 -24.28 -9.23 -21.25
N ILE A 551 -24.44 -7.92 -21.15
CA ILE A 551 -25.78 -7.29 -21.01
C ILE A 551 -26.58 -7.39 -22.31
N THR A 552 -25.94 -7.00 -23.42
CA THR A 552 -26.65 -6.84 -24.71
C THR A 552 -26.72 -8.12 -25.56
N GLY A 553 -25.88 -9.11 -25.23
CA GLY A 553 -25.70 -10.29 -26.08
C GLY A 553 -25.01 -10.00 -27.42
N GLN A 554 -24.62 -8.74 -27.67
CA GLN A 554 -23.95 -8.32 -28.90
C GLN A 554 -22.45 -8.44 -28.74
N ALA A 555 -21.82 -9.17 -29.66
CA ALA A 555 -20.34 -9.17 -29.68
C ALA A 555 -19.86 -7.73 -29.92
N PRO A 556 -18.88 -7.23 -29.13
CA PRO A 556 -18.27 -5.95 -29.43
C PRO A 556 -17.76 -5.99 -30.87
N ALA A 557 -17.83 -4.85 -31.55
CA ALA A 557 -17.29 -4.73 -32.91
C ALA A 557 -15.88 -5.35 -32.91
N PRO A 558 -15.57 -6.25 -33.86
CA PRO A 558 -14.30 -6.98 -33.84
C PRO A 558 -13.18 -5.95 -33.81
N THR A 559 -12.54 -5.80 -32.66
CA THR A 559 -11.23 -5.16 -32.59
C THR A 559 -10.34 -6.01 -33.46
N THR A 560 -10.01 -5.50 -34.65
CA THR A 560 -9.18 -6.21 -35.60
C THR A 560 -7.92 -6.64 -34.85
N ARG A 561 -7.70 -7.95 -34.72
CA ARG A 561 -6.60 -8.60 -34.00
C ARG A 561 -5.20 -8.08 -34.35
N SER A 562 -5.09 -7.16 -35.30
CA SER A 562 -3.86 -6.71 -35.93
C SER A 562 -3.44 -5.28 -35.60
N ALA A 563 -4.20 -4.48 -34.82
CA ALA A 563 -4.02 -3.03 -34.81
C ALA A 563 -3.60 -2.42 -33.47
N GLU A 564 -3.46 -3.18 -32.38
CA GLU A 564 -2.99 -2.59 -31.12
C GLU A 564 -1.54 -2.99 -30.83
N PRO A 565 -0.64 -2.01 -30.71
CA PRO A 565 0.75 -2.30 -30.40
C PRO A 565 0.85 -2.90 -29.01
N LEU A 566 1.38 -4.12 -28.97
CA LEU A 566 1.77 -4.79 -27.74
C LEU A 566 3.06 -4.15 -27.24
N MET A 567 3.03 -3.51 -26.07
CA MET A 567 4.25 -3.22 -25.35
C MET A 567 4.75 -4.51 -24.72
N ARG A 568 5.87 -5.04 -25.19
CA ARG A 568 6.52 -6.22 -24.59
C ARG A 568 7.27 -5.80 -23.34
N GLY A 569 6.93 -6.38 -22.19
CA GLY A 569 7.57 -6.04 -20.94
C GLY A 569 7.23 -7.02 -19.83
N LYS A 570 7.93 -6.91 -18.71
CA LYS A 570 7.70 -7.69 -17.50
C LYS A 570 7.07 -6.79 -16.45
N ALA A 571 5.88 -7.14 -15.94
CA ALA A 571 5.31 -6.46 -14.80
C ALA A 571 6.22 -6.65 -13.58
N LEU A 572 6.58 -5.56 -12.94
CA LEU A 572 7.25 -5.60 -11.66
C LEU A 572 6.21 -5.77 -10.57
N LYS A 573 6.48 -6.70 -9.64
CA LYS A 573 5.67 -6.77 -8.42
C LYS A 573 6.03 -5.59 -7.54
N VAL A 574 5.18 -4.58 -7.57
CA VAL A 574 5.27 -3.43 -6.68
C VAL A 574 4.60 -3.84 -5.37
N PRO A 575 5.20 -3.54 -4.20
CA PRO A 575 4.50 -3.69 -2.94
C PRO A 575 3.18 -2.90 -3.00
N ALA A 576 2.09 -3.49 -2.54
CA ALA A 576 0.83 -2.77 -2.47
C ALA A 576 1.00 -1.53 -1.60
N ILE A 577 0.76 -0.35 -2.17
CA ILE A 577 0.61 0.85 -1.37
C ILE A 577 -0.82 0.79 -0.82
N TYR A 578 -0.92 0.39 0.43
CA TYR A 578 -2.14 0.63 1.16
C TYR A 578 -2.20 2.13 1.46
N ARG A 579 -3.16 2.84 0.87
CA ARG A 579 -3.55 4.17 1.35
C ARG A 579 -4.12 3.97 2.74
N ARG A 580 -3.27 4.12 3.75
CA ARG A 580 -3.65 4.00 5.16
C ARG A 580 -4.78 5.00 5.43
N GLY A 581 -5.90 4.51 5.92
CA GLY A 581 -7.04 5.34 6.29
C GLY A 581 -8.35 5.09 5.52
N HIS A 582 -8.31 4.44 4.35
CA HIS A 582 -9.49 4.29 3.48
C HIS A 582 -9.67 2.87 2.93
N GLU A 583 -8.82 1.92 3.31
CA GLU A 583 -8.90 0.54 2.83
C GLU A 583 -9.41 -0.39 3.93
N GLY A 584 -10.58 -0.93 3.72
CA GLY A 584 -11.12 -1.90 4.65
C GLY A 584 -12.64 -1.90 4.70
N MET A 585 -13.18 -2.72 5.57
CA MET A 585 -14.58 -2.71 5.98
C MET A 585 -14.64 -1.96 7.31
N ILE A 586 -14.88 -0.65 7.23
CA ILE A 586 -14.83 0.25 8.38
C ILE A 586 -16.25 0.51 8.87
N LYS A 587 -16.55 0.05 10.09
CA LYS A 587 -17.73 0.43 10.83
C LYS A 587 -17.39 1.69 11.64
N LEU A 588 -18.14 2.76 11.39
CA LEU A 588 -17.98 4.00 12.13
C LEU A 588 -18.39 3.81 13.59
N PRO A 589 -17.74 4.47 14.55
CA PRO A 589 -18.18 4.52 15.94
C PRO A 589 -19.58 5.12 16.05
N GLU A 590 -20.38 4.56 16.96
CA GLU A 590 -21.72 5.08 17.31
C GLU A 590 -21.63 6.44 18.01
#